data_32fb313e7bf804dea99a0e2828be70f8
#
_entry.id   32fb313e7bf804dea99a0e2828be70f8
#
_cell.length_a   1.000
_cell.length_b   1.000
_cell.length_c   1.000
_cell.angle_alpha   90.00
_cell.angle_beta   90.00
_cell.angle_gamma   90.00
#
_symmetry.space_group_name_H-M   'P 1'
#
loop_
_entity.id
_entity.type
_entity.pdbx_description
1 polymer ?
#
loop_
_entity_poly.entity_id
_entity_poly.type
_entity_poly.pdbx_seq_one_letter_code
_entity_poly.pdbx_strand_id
1 'polypeptide(L)'
;YLFEPAGLDLESVGERLAAEGIPTTDGLFFEKLHSTAMDNSIFVDCTASPEVPLRYAQLLRSKYSIVACNKIGFAMPYPHYAEVVSAARENGVSIRFETTVGAALPILETITRSVNSGDEIVKMEAVVSGTLNYIFSMYRGGEGGTFAEVVARAKELGYTEPDPMIDLSGVDVLRKLIISARCAGIPLEESDVERVPL
;
A
#
# COMPACT_ATOMS: atom_id res chain seq x y z
N TYR A 1 -20.73 -8.26 1.52
CA TYR A 1 -20.77 -6.80 1.64
C TYR A 1 -22.01 -6.33 2.39
N LEU A 2 -21.91 -5.15 2.95
CA LEU A 2 -23.05 -4.41 3.51
C LEU A 2 -23.20 -3.11 2.72
N PHE A 3 -24.43 -2.76 2.36
CA PHE A 3 -24.72 -1.54 1.61
C PHE A 3 -25.85 -0.75 2.30
N GLU A 4 -25.59 0.50 2.65
CA GLU A 4 -26.52 1.37 3.35
C GLU A 4 -26.52 2.78 2.74
N PRO A 5 -27.56 3.14 1.96
CA PRO A 5 -27.61 4.46 1.32
C PRO A 5 -27.61 5.64 2.30
N ALA A 6 -28.10 5.42 3.52
CA ALA A 6 -28.14 6.45 4.56
C ALA A 6 -26.82 6.59 5.32
N GLY A 7 -25.83 5.75 5.00
CA GLY A 7 -24.55 5.67 5.69
C GLY A 7 -24.49 4.56 6.73
N LEU A 8 -23.28 4.06 6.96
CA LEU A 8 -22.99 3.00 7.94
C LEU A 8 -22.64 3.62 9.29
N ASP A 9 -23.22 3.06 10.36
CA ASP A 9 -22.69 3.29 11.70
C ASP A 9 -21.42 2.48 11.90
N LEU A 10 -20.27 3.14 12.06
CA LEU A 10 -18.96 2.50 12.15
C LEU A 10 -18.75 1.73 13.44
N GLU A 11 -19.47 2.04 14.51
CA GLU A 11 -19.35 1.31 15.78
C GLU A 11 -19.98 -0.07 15.68
N SER A 12 -21.09 -0.21 14.95
CA SER A 12 -21.83 -1.46 14.78
C SER A 12 -21.55 -2.19 13.46
N VAL A 13 -20.80 -1.60 12.53
CA VAL A 13 -20.65 -2.14 11.16
C VAL A 13 -20.08 -3.57 11.12
N GLY A 14 -19.17 -3.92 12.03
CA GLY A 14 -18.57 -5.26 12.09
C GLY A 14 -19.59 -6.33 12.46
N GLU A 15 -20.41 -6.07 13.48
CA GLU A 15 -21.46 -6.98 13.91
C GLU A 15 -22.57 -7.10 12.85
N ARG A 16 -22.96 -5.97 12.26
CA ARG A 16 -23.95 -5.93 11.17
C ARG A 16 -23.44 -6.67 9.94
N LEU A 17 -22.18 -6.50 9.56
CA LEU A 17 -21.60 -7.22 8.42
C LEU A 17 -21.62 -8.74 8.65
N ALA A 18 -21.36 -9.19 9.89
CA ALA A 18 -21.39 -10.60 10.23
C ALA A 18 -22.82 -11.17 10.23
N ALA A 19 -23.82 -10.39 10.67
CA ALA A 19 -25.22 -10.83 10.81
C ALA A 19 -26.04 -10.64 9.53
N GLU A 20 -25.85 -9.54 8.81
CA GLU A 20 -26.69 -9.07 7.71
C GLU A 20 -25.93 -9.01 6.38
N GLY A 21 -24.60 -9.23 6.40
CA GLY A 21 -23.74 -9.10 5.23
C GLY A 21 -24.15 -10.04 4.10
N ILE A 22 -24.23 -9.49 2.90
CA ILE A 22 -24.54 -10.24 1.68
C ILE A 22 -23.26 -10.94 1.20
N PRO A 23 -23.24 -12.30 1.13
CA PRO A 23 -22.11 -13.01 0.55
C PRO A 23 -21.85 -12.55 -0.89
N THR A 24 -20.59 -12.37 -1.25
CA THR A 24 -20.23 -11.89 -2.58
C THR A 24 -18.88 -12.44 -3.02
N THR A 25 -18.62 -12.35 -4.31
CA THR A 25 -17.29 -12.46 -4.90
C THR A 25 -16.77 -11.08 -5.26
N ASP A 26 -15.46 -10.95 -5.48
CA ASP A 26 -14.88 -9.66 -5.91
C ASP A 26 -15.58 -9.12 -7.17
N GLY A 27 -15.86 -9.98 -8.15
CA GLY A 27 -16.57 -9.58 -9.36
C GLY A 27 -17.93 -8.96 -9.08
N LEU A 28 -18.78 -9.63 -8.31
CA LEU A 28 -20.11 -9.15 -7.95
C LEU A 28 -20.06 -7.88 -7.09
N PHE A 29 -19.06 -7.76 -6.23
CA PHE A 29 -18.85 -6.55 -5.43
C PHE A 29 -18.56 -5.34 -6.33
N PHE A 30 -17.64 -5.48 -7.29
CA PHE A 30 -17.32 -4.40 -8.22
C PHE A 30 -18.48 -4.08 -9.17
N GLU A 31 -19.25 -5.07 -9.62
CA GLU A 31 -20.49 -4.83 -10.38
C GLU A 31 -21.50 -4.02 -9.57
N LYS A 32 -21.65 -4.35 -8.27
CA LYS A 32 -22.49 -3.59 -7.36
C LYS A 32 -22.02 -2.14 -7.20
N LEU A 33 -20.73 -1.91 -7.03
CA LEU A 33 -20.15 -0.56 -6.99
C LEU A 33 -20.50 0.23 -8.25
N HIS A 34 -20.31 -0.35 -9.44
CA HIS A 34 -20.66 0.34 -10.70
C HIS A 34 -22.15 0.68 -10.81
N SER A 35 -23.03 -0.21 -10.35
CA SER A 35 -24.48 0.01 -10.39
C SER A 35 -24.97 1.04 -9.37
N THR A 36 -24.17 1.35 -8.34
CA THR A 36 -24.51 2.30 -7.27
C THR A 36 -23.66 3.55 -7.29
N ALA A 37 -22.92 3.79 -8.39
CA ALA A 37 -22.06 4.95 -8.53
C ALA A 37 -22.83 6.25 -8.20
N MET A 38 -22.28 7.01 -7.28
CA MET A 38 -22.76 8.32 -6.87
C MET A 38 -21.69 9.35 -7.16
N ASP A 39 -22.08 10.60 -7.33
CA ASP A 39 -21.13 11.70 -7.46
C ASP A 39 -20.21 11.76 -6.23
N ASN A 40 -18.94 12.09 -6.46
CA ASN A 40 -17.91 12.20 -5.41
C ASN A 40 -17.63 10.90 -4.63
N SER A 41 -17.77 9.75 -5.28
CA SER A 41 -17.47 8.46 -4.67
C SER A 41 -15.98 8.28 -4.40
N ILE A 42 -15.67 7.68 -3.25
CA ILE A 42 -14.31 7.33 -2.85
C ILE A 42 -14.24 5.83 -2.58
N PHE A 43 -13.32 5.14 -3.25
CA PHE A 43 -12.99 3.76 -2.96
C PHE A 43 -11.80 3.71 -2.01
N VAL A 44 -11.97 3.04 -0.87
CA VAL A 44 -10.90 2.88 0.14
C VAL A 44 -10.43 1.43 0.12
N ASP A 45 -9.14 1.21 -0.19
CA ASP A 45 -8.51 -0.11 -0.15
C ASP A 45 -7.56 -0.25 1.04
N CYS A 46 -8.02 -0.98 2.04
CA CYS A 46 -7.23 -1.37 3.22
C CYS A 46 -6.83 -2.85 3.18
N THR A 47 -6.86 -3.48 2.01
CA THR A 47 -6.53 -4.91 1.85
C THR A 47 -5.05 -5.12 1.57
N ALA A 48 -4.63 -6.38 1.61
CA ALA A 48 -3.36 -6.87 1.06
C ALA A 48 -3.59 -7.74 -0.19
N SER A 49 -4.78 -7.63 -0.82
CA SER A 49 -5.15 -8.40 -1.99
C SER A 49 -4.35 -7.95 -3.23
N PRO A 50 -3.82 -8.86 -4.02
CA PRO A 50 -3.23 -8.52 -5.32
C PRO A 50 -4.29 -8.26 -6.40
N GLU A 51 -5.54 -8.72 -6.21
CA GLU A 51 -6.61 -8.64 -7.20
C GLU A 51 -7.32 -7.29 -7.20
N VAL A 52 -7.51 -6.68 -6.01
CA VAL A 52 -8.20 -5.40 -5.86
C VAL A 52 -7.53 -4.28 -6.68
N PRO A 53 -6.19 -4.11 -6.64
CA PRO A 53 -5.52 -3.09 -7.44
C PRO A 53 -5.72 -3.21 -8.94
N LEU A 54 -5.99 -4.40 -9.47
CA LEU A 54 -6.28 -4.59 -10.89
C LEU A 54 -7.56 -3.86 -11.35
N ARG A 55 -8.40 -3.45 -10.40
CA ARG A 55 -9.62 -2.69 -10.65
C ARG A 55 -9.45 -1.17 -10.56
N TYR A 56 -8.29 -0.68 -10.09
CA TYR A 56 -8.09 0.75 -9.84
C TYR A 56 -8.32 1.60 -11.08
N ALA A 57 -7.73 1.26 -12.22
CA ALA A 57 -7.90 2.02 -13.44
C ALA A 57 -9.37 2.09 -13.89
N GLN A 58 -10.11 0.98 -13.75
CA GLN A 58 -11.54 0.94 -14.06
C GLN A 58 -12.36 1.82 -13.12
N LEU A 59 -12.10 1.77 -11.80
CA LEU A 59 -12.77 2.62 -10.82
C LEU A 59 -12.52 4.10 -11.08
N LEU A 60 -11.28 4.49 -11.37
CA LEU A 60 -10.91 5.87 -11.70
C LEU A 60 -11.61 6.36 -12.97
N ARG A 61 -11.72 5.53 -14.01
CA ARG A 61 -12.51 5.82 -15.22
C ARG A 61 -14.00 5.96 -14.94
N SER A 62 -14.50 5.27 -13.90
CA SER A 62 -15.88 5.38 -13.42
C SER A 62 -16.08 6.51 -12.40
N LYS A 63 -15.13 7.46 -12.33
CA LYS A 63 -15.18 8.66 -11.46
C LYS A 63 -15.06 8.39 -9.96
N TYR A 64 -14.58 7.22 -9.54
CA TYR A 64 -14.19 7.01 -8.16
C TYR A 64 -12.82 7.64 -7.90
N SER A 65 -12.67 8.39 -6.82
CA SER A 65 -11.37 8.67 -6.23
C SER A 65 -10.91 7.46 -5.42
N ILE A 66 -9.60 7.23 -5.30
CA ILE A 66 -9.05 6.09 -4.57
C ILE A 66 -8.17 6.57 -3.42
N VAL A 67 -8.36 5.95 -2.25
CA VAL A 67 -7.46 6.04 -1.09
C VAL A 67 -7.02 4.62 -0.75
N ALA A 68 -5.72 4.35 -0.77
CA ALA A 68 -5.22 2.99 -0.59
C ALA A 68 -4.01 2.91 0.34
N CYS A 69 -3.99 1.92 1.23
CA CYS A 69 -2.81 1.48 1.96
C CYS A 69 -2.19 0.20 1.36
N ASN A 70 -2.82 -0.37 0.33
CA ASN A 70 -2.35 -1.55 -0.38
C ASN A 70 -1.14 -1.22 -1.27
N LYS A 71 0.06 -1.60 -0.80
CA LYS A 71 1.32 -1.35 -1.51
C LYS A 71 1.42 -2.07 -2.86
N ILE A 72 0.76 -3.24 -2.97
CA ILE A 72 0.88 -4.09 -4.15
C ILE A 72 0.50 -3.32 -5.41
N GLY A 73 -0.61 -2.59 -5.39
CA GLY A 73 -1.11 -1.85 -6.55
C GLY A 73 -0.14 -0.83 -7.14
N PHE A 74 0.70 -0.23 -6.29
CA PHE A 74 1.64 0.82 -6.70
C PHE A 74 3.06 0.29 -6.97
N ALA A 75 3.32 -0.98 -6.60
CA ALA A 75 4.56 -1.71 -6.88
C ALA A 75 4.42 -2.75 -8.00
N MET A 76 3.22 -2.91 -8.60
CA MET A 76 2.99 -3.73 -9.81
C MET A 76 3.86 -3.24 -10.98
N PRO A 77 4.01 -4.01 -12.08
CA PRO A 77 4.77 -3.57 -13.24
C PRO A 77 4.42 -2.13 -13.65
N TYR A 78 5.42 -1.35 -14.04
CA TYR A 78 5.27 0.09 -14.30
C TYR A 78 4.12 0.45 -15.27
N PRO A 79 3.82 -0.33 -16.33
CA PRO A 79 2.67 -0.04 -17.17
C PRO A 79 1.34 0.03 -16.42
N HIS A 80 1.14 -0.85 -15.41
CA HIS A 80 -0.04 -0.80 -14.57
C HIS A 80 -0.09 0.48 -13.71
N TYR A 81 1.02 0.82 -13.06
CA TYR A 81 1.12 2.07 -12.29
C TYR A 81 0.82 3.29 -13.16
N ALA A 82 1.42 3.35 -14.36
CA ALA A 82 1.23 4.45 -15.31
C ALA A 82 -0.23 4.55 -15.77
N GLU A 83 -0.88 3.41 -16.03
CA GLU A 83 -2.31 3.35 -16.38
C GLU A 83 -3.19 3.91 -15.26
N VAL A 84 -2.93 3.52 -14.01
CA VAL A 84 -3.68 3.99 -12.84
C VAL A 84 -3.53 5.50 -12.66
N VAL A 85 -2.31 6.02 -12.73
CA VAL A 85 -2.04 7.46 -12.60
C VAL A 85 -2.65 8.26 -13.76
N SER A 86 -2.56 7.74 -14.99
CA SER A 86 -3.16 8.37 -16.18
C SER A 86 -4.67 8.41 -16.06
N ALA A 87 -5.31 7.29 -15.67
CA ALA A 87 -6.74 7.21 -15.47
C ALA A 87 -7.26 8.23 -14.44
N ALA A 88 -6.54 8.42 -13.33
CA ALA A 88 -6.89 9.43 -12.33
C ALA A 88 -6.85 10.85 -12.94
N ARG A 89 -5.75 11.19 -13.62
CA ARG A 89 -5.55 12.49 -14.24
C ARG A 89 -6.58 12.79 -15.34
N GLU A 90 -6.80 11.85 -16.25
CA GLU A 90 -7.70 12.00 -17.40
C GLU A 90 -9.17 12.16 -16.97
N ASN A 91 -9.53 11.56 -15.85
CA ASN A 91 -10.89 11.60 -15.32
C ASN A 91 -11.12 12.68 -14.25
N GLY A 92 -10.08 13.43 -13.86
CA GLY A 92 -10.18 14.51 -12.88
C GLY A 92 -10.52 14.00 -11.47
N VAL A 93 -10.13 12.79 -11.13
CA VAL A 93 -10.30 12.17 -9.82
C VAL A 93 -8.96 11.99 -9.12
N SER A 94 -8.99 11.81 -7.79
CA SER A 94 -7.78 11.70 -6.98
C SER A 94 -7.41 10.24 -6.72
N ILE A 95 -6.10 10.00 -6.65
CA ILE A 95 -5.56 8.77 -6.07
C ILE A 95 -4.59 9.13 -4.96
N ARG A 96 -4.78 8.53 -3.76
CA ARG A 96 -3.98 8.80 -2.56
C ARG A 96 -3.48 7.49 -1.97
N PHE A 97 -2.20 7.37 -1.76
CA PHE A 97 -1.54 6.15 -1.26
C PHE A 97 -0.35 6.44 -0.33
N GLU A 98 -0.40 7.58 0.38
CA GLU A 98 0.66 8.06 1.27
C GLU A 98 1.10 7.01 2.28
N THR A 99 0.14 6.33 2.91
CA THR A 99 0.41 5.34 3.97
C THR A 99 1.09 4.05 3.49
N THR A 100 1.29 3.90 2.18
CA THR A 100 2.04 2.76 1.63
C THR A 100 3.54 2.82 1.94
N VAL A 101 4.08 4.03 2.22
CA VAL A 101 5.49 4.24 2.61
C VAL A 101 5.55 5.17 3.80
N GLY A 102 6.19 4.72 4.89
CA GLY A 102 6.45 5.55 6.06
C GLY A 102 5.25 5.77 6.99
N ALA A 103 4.21 4.95 6.89
CA ALA A 103 3.01 5.02 7.73
C ALA A 103 2.36 6.42 7.70
N ALA A 104 2.37 7.15 8.82
CA ALA A 104 1.76 8.47 8.94
C ALA A 104 2.69 9.63 8.52
N LEU A 105 3.93 9.34 8.14
CA LEU A 105 4.86 10.37 7.70
C LEU A 105 4.56 10.82 6.26
N PRO A 106 4.60 12.13 5.95
CA PRO A 106 4.30 12.65 4.61
C PRO A 106 5.52 12.51 3.68
N ILE A 107 5.89 11.26 3.36
CA ILE A 107 7.06 10.94 2.55
C ILE A 107 6.76 11.12 1.06
N LEU A 108 5.72 10.42 0.56
CA LEU A 108 5.39 10.43 -0.86
C LEU A 108 4.87 11.79 -1.32
N GLU A 109 4.08 12.46 -0.49
CA GLU A 109 3.62 13.81 -0.78
C GLU A 109 4.78 14.80 -0.85
N THR A 110 5.78 14.69 0.04
CA THR A 110 6.97 15.54 0.02
C THR A 110 7.77 15.34 -1.28
N ILE A 111 8.03 14.08 -1.67
CA ILE A 111 8.71 13.75 -2.92
C ILE A 111 7.93 14.33 -4.11
N THR A 112 6.63 14.06 -4.18
CA THR A 112 5.77 14.51 -5.28
C THR A 112 5.68 16.02 -5.37
N ARG A 113 5.62 16.74 -4.25
CA ARG A 113 5.61 18.21 -4.22
C ARG A 113 6.92 18.79 -4.73
N SER A 114 8.06 18.24 -4.31
CA SER A 114 9.38 18.68 -4.81
C SER A 114 9.46 18.56 -6.32
N VAL A 115 9.13 17.39 -6.86
CA VAL A 115 9.13 17.15 -8.32
C VAL A 115 8.15 18.08 -9.05
N ASN A 116 6.94 18.24 -8.54
CA ASN A 116 5.93 19.14 -9.13
C ASN A 116 6.33 20.62 -9.07
N SER A 117 7.23 20.99 -8.16
CA SER A 117 7.80 22.34 -8.08
C SER A 117 9.00 22.56 -9.02
N GLY A 118 9.37 21.54 -9.80
CA GLY A 118 10.49 21.60 -10.73
C GLY A 118 11.84 21.21 -10.12
N ASP A 119 11.82 20.65 -8.90
CA ASP A 119 13.01 20.12 -8.24
C ASP A 119 13.32 18.68 -8.71
N GLU A 120 14.56 18.24 -8.56
CA GLU A 120 15.03 16.92 -8.96
C GLU A 120 15.50 16.12 -7.72
N ILE A 121 15.03 14.90 -7.59
CA ILE A 121 15.49 13.99 -6.53
C ILE A 121 16.80 13.33 -6.98
N VAL A 122 17.91 13.81 -6.46
CA VAL A 122 19.26 13.32 -6.81
C VAL A 122 19.58 12.00 -6.10
N LYS A 123 19.14 11.84 -4.84
CA LYS A 123 19.42 10.66 -4.02
C LYS A 123 18.35 10.50 -2.96
N MET A 124 18.01 9.24 -2.67
CA MET A 124 17.13 8.88 -1.55
C MET A 124 17.77 7.76 -0.74
N GLU A 125 17.86 7.95 0.56
CA GLU A 125 18.31 6.95 1.53
C GLU A 125 17.27 6.87 2.64
N ALA A 126 16.77 5.66 2.94
CA ALA A 126 15.75 5.50 3.95
C ALA A 126 15.81 4.13 4.62
N VAL A 127 15.45 4.10 5.90
CA VAL A 127 15.10 2.87 6.63
C VAL A 127 13.59 2.85 6.74
N VAL A 128 12.96 2.01 5.92
CA VAL A 128 11.49 1.98 5.76
C VAL A 128 10.82 0.72 6.32
N SER A 129 11.57 -0.08 7.09
CA SER A 129 11.05 -1.24 7.81
C SER A 129 11.27 -1.09 9.32
N GLY A 130 10.19 -0.98 10.07
CA GLY A 130 10.23 -0.97 11.54
C GLY A 130 10.76 -2.28 12.10
N THR A 131 10.36 -3.41 11.52
CA THR A 131 10.81 -4.76 11.88
C THR A 131 12.31 -4.90 11.73
N LEU A 132 12.85 -4.62 10.54
CA LEU A 132 14.28 -4.74 10.27
C LEU A 132 15.08 -3.75 11.11
N ASN A 133 14.59 -2.52 11.28
CA ASN A 133 15.21 -1.54 12.15
C ASN A 133 15.32 -2.04 13.60
N TYR A 134 14.25 -2.62 14.15
CA TYR A 134 14.28 -3.23 15.47
C TYR A 134 15.29 -4.38 15.53
N ILE A 135 15.21 -5.35 14.60
CA ILE A 135 16.09 -6.52 14.59
C ILE A 135 17.56 -6.10 14.53
N PHE A 136 17.95 -5.22 13.60
CA PHE A 136 19.33 -4.79 13.44
C PHE A 136 19.82 -3.86 14.56
N SER A 137 18.93 -3.12 15.22
CA SER A 137 19.33 -2.32 16.37
C SER A 137 19.59 -3.18 17.63
N MET A 138 18.91 -4.33 17.73
CA MET A 138 19.07 -5.25 18.86
C MET A 138 20.17 -6.30 18.63
N TYR A 139 20.41 -6.70 17.39
CA TYR A 139 21.45 -7.67 17.05
C TYR A 139 22.83 -7.00 16.94
N ARG A 140 23.70 -7.30 17.90
CA ARG A 140 25.06 -6.73 18.00
C ARG A 140 26.16 -7.76 17.79
N GLY A 141 26.04 -8.58 16.74
CA GLY A 141 27.10 -9.55 16.39
C GLY A 141 27.36 -10.64 17.44
N GLY A 142 26.30 -11.08 18.16
CA GLY A 142 26.39 -12.14 19.18
C GLY A 142 26.50 -11.62 20.63
N GLU A 143 26.72 -10.35 20.85
CA GLU A 143 26.53 -9.75 22.17
C GLU A 143 25.03 -9.55 22.44
N GLY A 144 24.44 -10.41 23.29
CA GLY A 144 23.04 -10.32 23.68
C GLY A 144 22.12 -11.36 23.03
N GLY A 145 22.66 -12.36 22.37
CA GLY A 145 21.91 -13.48 21.79
C GLY A 145 22.17 -13.72 20.30
N THR A 146 21.63 -14.81 19.79
CA THR A 146 21.70 -15.15 18.37
C THR A 146 20.72 -14.30 17.56
N PHE A 147 20.96 -14.18 16.25
CA PHE A 147 20.03 -13.51 15.33
C PHE A 147 18.60 -14.11 15.42
N ALA A 148 18.51 -15.44 15.49
CA ALA A 148 17.23 -16.14 15.60
C ALA A 148 16.45 -15.77 16.89
N GLU A 149 17.14 -15.59 18.02
CA GLU A 149 16.53 -15.16 19.27
C GLU A 149 16.01 -13.72 19.18
N VAL A 150 16.74 -12.83 18.52
CA VAL A 150 16.30 -11.44 18.29
C VAL A 150 15.06 -11.42 17.39
N VAL A 151 15.01 -12.24 16.34
CA VAL A 151 13.85 -12.38 15.45
C VAL A 151 12.65 -12.94 16.22
N ALA A 152 12.85 -13.98 17.02
CA ALA A 152 11.79 -14.56 17.85
C ALA A 152 11.21 -13.54 18.83
N ARG A 153 12.07 -12.74 19.46
CA ARG A 153 11.64 -11.65 20.36
C ARG A 153 10.90 -10.54 19.64
N ALA A 154 11.32 -10.19 18.41
CA ALA A 154 10.59 -9.22 17.58
C ALA A 154 9.17 -9.72 17.28
N LYS A 155 9.03 -11.02 17.02
CA LYS A 155 7.72 -11.66 16.80
C LYS A 155 6.84 -11.62 18.04
N GLU A 156 7.37 -11.99 19.21
CA GLU A 156 6.67 -11.93 20.50
C GLU A 156 6.16 -10.51 20.81
N LEU A 157 6.93 -9.50 20.46
CA LEU A 157 6.59 -8.09 20.67
C LEU A 157 5.65 -7.51 19.59
N GLY A 158 5.29 -8.31 18.58
CA GLY A 158 4.39 -7.90 17.50
C GLY A 158 5.04 -6.95 16.48
N TYR A 159 6.36 -6.94 16.36
CA TYR A 159 7.09 -6.13 15.38
C TYR A 159 7.22 -6.81 14.02
N THR A 160 6.93 -8.13 13.91
CA THR A 160 6.97 -8.86 12.65
C THR A 160 5.58 -9.22 12.16
N GLU A 161 5.49 -9.53 10.87
CA GLU A 161 4.35 -10.29 10.35
C GLU A 161 4.27 -11.68 11.03
N PRO A 162 3.13 -12.40 10.93
CA PRO A 162 3.00 -13.75 11.51
C PRO A 162 4.13 -14.71 11.08
N ASP A 163 4.59 -14.57 9.82
CA ASP A 163 5.81 -15.19 9.32
C ASP A 163 6.92 -14.15 9.18
N PRO A 164 7.94 -14.14 10.08
CA PRO A 164 9.05 -13.20 10.02
C PRO A 164 9.87 -13.26 8.72
N MET A 165 9.81 -14.38 7.97
CA MET A 165 10.50 -14.49 6.69
C MET A 165 9.96 -13.53 5.65
N ILE A 166 8.71 -13.09 5.76
CA ILE A 166 8.13 -12.05 4.90
C ILE A 166 8.89 -10.74 5.08
N ASP A 167 9.15 -10.35 6.34
CA ASP A 167 9.93 -9.15 6.65
C ASP A 167 11.39 -9.29 6.23
N LEU A 168 12.02 -10.44 6.52
CA LEU A 168 13.42 -10.71 6.21
C LEU A 168 13.69 -10.86 4.70
N SER A 169 12.67 -11.21 3.91
CA SER A 169 12.80 -11.32 2.44
C SER A 169 13.07 -9.98 1.76
N GLY A 170 12.83 -8.86 2.45
CA GLY A 170 12.97 -7.52 1.91
C GLY A 170 11.92 -7.11 0.87
N VAL A 171 10.93 -7.95 0.59
CA VAL A 171 9.87 -7.66 -0.40
C VAL A 171 9.08 -6.40 -0.05
N ASP A 172 8.78 -6.17 1.23
CA ASP A 172 8.08 -4.96 1.68
C ASP A 172 8.95 -3.70 1.46
N VAL A 173 10.24 -3.80 1.76
CA VAL A 173 11.20 -2.71 1.52
C VAL A 173 11.35 -2.42 0.03
N LEU A 174 11.43 -3.47 -0.80
CA LEU A 174 11.49 -3.34 -2.25
C LEU A 174 10.25 -2.61 -2.81
N ARG A 175 9.05 -2.99 -2.37
CA ARG A 175 7.82 -2.31 -2.78
C ARG A 175 7.83 -0.83 -2.40
N LYS A 176 8.28 -0.51 -1.20
CA LYS A 176 8.38 0.88 -0.74
C LYS A 176 9.40 1.69 -1.55
N LEU A 177 10.54 1.07 -1.91
CA LEU A 177 11.53 1.70 -2.78
C LEU A 177 10.94 2.00 -4.16
N ILE A 178 10.29 1.03 -4.80
CA ILE A 178 9.65 1.18 -6.09
C ILE A 178 8.61 2.31 -6.06
N ILE A 179 7.74 2.33 -5.06
CA ILE A 179 6.70 3.35 -4.91
C ILE A 179 7.34 4.75 -4.79
N SER A 180 8.35 4.89 -3.93
CA SER A 180 9.04 6.16 -3.71
C SER A 180 9.74 6.67 -4.97
N ALA A 181 10.43 5.78 -5.70
CA ALA A 181 11.08 6.11 -6.96
C ALA A 181 10.08 6.58 -8.02
N ARG A 182 8.92 5.93 -8.11
CA ARG A 182 7.86 6.31 -9.04
C ARG A 182 7.24 7.66 -8.71
N CYS A 183 7.10 7.99 -7.44
CA CYS A 183 6.71 9.34 -7.01
C CYS A 183 7.77 10.39 -7.34
N ALA A 184 9.04 9.99 -7.41
CA ALA A 184 10.14 10.84 -7.89
C ALA A 184 10.22 10.92 -9.44
N GLY A 185 9.29 10.30 -10.17
CA GLY A 185 9.28 10.31 -11.64
C GLY A 185 10.17 9.26 -12.29
N ILE A 186 10.72 8.32 -11.53
CA ILE A 186 11.61 7.25 -12.01
C ILE A 186 10.78 5.99 -12.26
N PRO A 187 10.70 5.46 -13.50
CA PRO A 187 9.94 4.26 -13.86
C PRO A 187 10.67 2.99 -13.42
N LEU A 188 10.93 2.86 -12.11
CA LEU A 188 11.68 1.75 -11.54
C LEU A 188 10.85 0.45 -11.56
N GLU A 189 11.50 -0.64 -11.99
CA GLU A 189 10.97 -2.00 -11.93
C GLU A 189 11.73 -2.84 -10.89
N GLU A 190 11.14 -3.96 -10.47
CA GLU A 190 11.81 -4.89 -9.54
C GLU A 190 13.13 -5.43 -10.08
N SER A 191 13.21 -5.64 -11.40
CA SER A 191 14.43 -6.12 -12.09
C SER A 191 15.59 -5.13 -12.05
N ASP A 192 15.31 -3.85 -11.81
CA ASP A 192 16.32 -2.79 -11.77
C ASP A 192 16.95 -2.65 -10.38
N VAL A 193 16.43 -3.38 -9.39
CA VAL A 193 16.86 -3.28 -8.00
C VAL A 193 17.82 -4.43 -7.64
N GLU A 194 19.05 -4.07 -7.30
CA GLU A 194 19.97 -5.01 -6.70
C GLU A 194 19.57 -5.27 -5.24
N ARG A 195 19.38 -6.56 -4.93
CA ARG A 195 19.08 -7.02 -3.56
C ARG A 195 20.28 -7.74 -3.00
N VAL A 196 20.76 -7.30 -1.84
CA VAL A 196 21.74 -8.02 -1.06
C VAL A 196 20.99 -8.91 -0.08
N PRO A 197 21.09 -10.24 -0.18
CA PRO A 197 20.46 -11.15 0.78
C PRO A 197 20.96 -10.91 2.21
N LEU A 198 20.08 -11.07 3.18
CA LEU A 198 20.41 -11.01 4.62
C LEU A 198 21.00 -12.32 5.07
#